data_d4fa22223cf40b794a5a617f75b5ce2d
#
_entry.id   d4fa22223cf40b794a5a617f75b5ce2d
#
_cell.length_a   1.000
_cell.length_b   1.000
_cell.length_c   1.000
_cell.angle_alpha   90.00
_cell.angle_beta   90.00
_cell.angle_gamma   90.00
#
_symmetry.space_group_name_H-M   'P 1'
#
loop_
_entity.id
_entity.type
_entity.pdbx_description
1 polymer ?
#
loop_
_entity_poly.entity_id
_entity_poly.type
_entity_poly.pdbx_seq_one_letter_code
_entity_poly.pdbx_strand_id
1 'polypeptide(L)'
;MKYYTIINPHGGLKKGLQIYDKIKPVFEAGGLELDVIGSTFAGHIRELAHQLDFDGYDGIIVIGGDGTMHEVVNGMLTRKDKKQLPIGLIPGGTGNSFMHDLDMLDPVKAAEAIVKGIKRKIDVAEIEVNHIKRYAFNIVGWGLATDIGKNAENFRWMGESRYTFTSVLEVLRHKARPAELVIDGKKIVDDYIFIIACNTIHTGKGMKIAPKAKLDDGLFDIVVVRHGMSKFALLQLLPKLFIGTHIEHP
;
A
#
# COMPACT_ATOMS: atom_id res chain seq x y z
N MET A 1 16.92 -16.89 14.46
CA MET A 1 16.10 -15.67 14.47
C MET A 1 14.64 -16.07 14.57
N LYS A 2 13.86 -15.36 15.39
CA LYS A 2 12.46 -15.69 15.67
C LYS A 2 11.51 -14.63 15.13
N TYR A 3 10.48 -15.05 14.38
CA TYR A 3 9.55 -14.14 13.72
C TYR A 3 8.10 -14.52 13.97
N TYR A 4 7.25 -13.52 14.21
CA TYR A 4 5.82 -13.70 13.99
C TYR A 4 5.56 -13.81 12.49
N THR A 5 4.73 -14.77 12.07
CA THR A 5 4.30 -14.90 10.67
C THR A 5 2.80 -14.75 10.60
N ILE A 6 2.35 -13.57 10.16
CA ILE A 6 0.92 -13.24 10.08
C ILE A 6 0.43 -13.53 8.67
N ILE A 7 -0.56 -14.42 8.57
CA ILE A 7 -1.17 -14.83 7.30
C ILE A 7 -2.58 -14.24 7.19
N ASN A 8 -2.88 -13.58 6.07
CA ASN A 8 -4.25 -13.19 5.72
C ASN A 8 -4.88 -14.23 4.78
N PRO A 9 -5.63 -15.23 5.29
CA PRO A 9 -6.20 -16.28 4.46
C PRO A 9 -7.36 -15.79 3.57
N HIS A 10 -7.94 -14.63 3.90
CA HIS A 10 -9.09 -14.04 3.19
C HIS A 10 -8.68 -12.91 2.22
N GLY A 11 -7.41 -12.49 2.25
CA GLY A 11 -6.89 -11.41 1.44
C GLY A 11 -6.62 -11.79 -0.02
N GLY A 12 -6.73 -10.80 -0.90
CA GLY A 12 -6.37 -10.95 -2.31
C GLY A 12 -7.06 -12.12 -3.02
N LEU A 13 -6.27 -13.06 -3.52
CA LEU A 13 -6.74 -14.26 -4.22
C LEU A 13 -6.96 -15.47 -3.30
N LYS A 14 -7.00 -15.27 -1.98
CA LYS A 14 -7.12 -16.34 -0.96
C LYS A 14 -6.00 -17.39 -1.02
N LYS A 15 -4.81 -17.00 -1.46
CA LYS A 15 -3.64 -17.88 -1.63
C LYS A 15 -2.65 -17.82 -0.47
N GLY A 16 -2.97 -17.13 0.63
CA GLY A 16 -2.03 -16.89 1.73
C GLY A 16 -1.40 -18.16 2.28
N LEU A 17 -2.19 -19.22 2.54
CA LEU A 17 -1.70 -20.50 3.02
C LEU A 17 -0.84 -21.21 1.96
N GLN A 18 -1.25 -21.24 0.70
CA GLN A 18 -0.48 -21.85 -0.40
C GLN A 18 0.88 -21.14 -0.58
N ILE A 19 0.92 -19.82 -0.41
CA ILE A 19 2.15 -19.05 -0.45
C ILE A 19 3.03 -19.44 0.74
N TYR A 20 2.46 -19.53 1.93
CA TYR A 20 3.19 -19.97 3.13
C TYR A 20 3.83 -21.35 2.92
N ASP A 21 3.08 -22.35 2.45
CA ASP A 21 3.60 -23.70 2.20
C ASP A 21 4.76 -23.68 1.21
N LYS A 22 4.70 -22.81 0.19
CA LYS A 22 5.76 -22.66 -0.81
C LYS A 22 7.05 -22.06 -0.25
N ILE A 23 6.95 -21.08 0.69
CA ILE A 23 8.10 -20.35 1.22
C ILE A 23 8.64 -20.91 2.54
N LYS A 24 7.86 -21.71 3.25
CA LYS A 24 8.25 -22.33 4.52
C LYS A 24 9.61 -23.04 4.45
N PRO A 25 9.90 -23.86 3.41
CA PRO A 25 11.23 -24.50 3.28
C PRO A 25 12.40 -23.50 3.19
N VAL A 26 12.18 -22.33 2.61
CA VAL A 26 13.22 -21.26 2.51
C VAL A 26 13.56 -20.73 3.91
N PHE A 27 12.55 -20.50 4.75
CA PHE A 27 12.75 -20.04 6.11
C PHE A 27 13.37 -21.11 7.01
N GLU A 28 12.94 -22.37 6.86
CA GLU A 28 13.52 -23.52 7.57
C GLU A 28 15.01 -23.70 7.23
N ALA A 29 15.35 -23.64 5.95
CA ALA A 29 16.75 -23.70 5.49
C ALA A 29 17.57 -22.51 5.98
N GLY A 30 16.94 -21.34 6.17
CA GLY A 30 17.56 -20.15 6.74
C GLY A 30 17.66 -20.16 8.26
N GLY A 31 17.16 -21.21 8.94
CA GLY A 31 17.18 -21.31 10.39
C GLY A 31 16.28 -20.31 11.10
N LEU A 32 15.16 -19.90 10.48
CA LEU A 32 14.17 -19.03 11.11
C LEU A 32 13.15 -19.85 11.90
N GLU A 33 12.89 -19.42 13.13
CA GLU A 33 11.78 -19.91 13.95
C GLU A 33 10.54 -19.05 13.69
N LEU A 34 9.42 -19.66 13.33
CA LEU A 34 8.21 -18.97 12.91
C LEU A 34 7.04 -19.27 13.83
N ASP A 35 6.50 -18.26 14.49
CA ASP A 35 5.22 -18.32 15.18
C ASP A 35 4.10 -17.89 14.24
N VAL A 36 3.36 -18.85 13.68
CA VAL A 36 2.38 -18.61 12.60
C VAL A 36 1.01 -18.29 13.17
N ILE A 37 0.43 -17.16 12.72
CA ILE A 37 -0.88 -16.69 13.16
C ILE A 37 -1.73 -16.35 11.93
N GLY A 38 -2.88 -17.02 11.79
CA GLY A 38 -3.89 -16.69 10.77
C GLY A 38 -4.85 -15.60 11.25
N SER A 39 -5.15 -14.62 10.42
CA SER A 39 -6.21 -13.66 10.74
C SER A 39 -7.60 -14.29 10.55
N THR A 40 -8.55 -13.93 11.41
CA THR A 40 -9.90 -14.56 11.46
C THR A 40 -11.03 -13.58 11.10
N PHE A 41 -10.80 -12.26 11.18
CA PHE A 41 -11.77 -11.22 10.83
C PHE A 41 -11.06 -9.96 10.33
N ALA A 42 -11.81 -9.03 9.74
CA ALA A 42 -11.28 -7.76 9.26
C ALA A 42 -10.80 -6.89 10.44
N GLY A 43 -9.56 -6.40 10.38
CA GLY A 43 -8.91 -5.63 11.44
C GLY A 43 -8.16 -6.48 12.47
N HIS A 44 -8.28 -7.82 12.45
CA HIS A 44 -7.57 -8.72 13.39
C HIS A 44 -6.05 -8.55 13.29
N ILE A 45 -5.52 -8.35 12.09
CA ILE A 45 -4.07 -8.17 11.88
C ILE A 45 -3.56 -6.91 12.59
N ARG A 46 -4.35 -5.84 12.56
CA ARG A 46 -4.02 -4.62 13.28
C ARG A 46 -4.04 -4.85 14.79
N GLU A 47 -5.02 -5.60 15.30
CA GLU A 47 -5.08 -5.96 16.72
C GLU A 47 -3.89 -6.83 17.14
N LEU A 48 -3.54 -7.84 16.35
CA LEU A 48 -2.36 -8.68 16.58
C LEU A 48 -1.10 -7.82 16.66
N ALA A 49 -0.83 -6.99 15.67
CA ALA A 49 0.36 -6.12 15.65
C ALA A 49 0.39 -5.12 16.82
N HIS A 50 -0.79 -4.75 17.36
CA HIS A 50 -0.90 -3.87 18.51
C HIS A 50 -0.66 -4.60 19.84
N GLN A 51 -1.05 -5.87 19.96
CA GLN A 51 -1.12 -6.60 21.23
C GLN A 51 -0.02 -7.64 21.43
N LEU A 52 0.57 -8.19 20.34
CA LEU A 52 1.61 -9.20 20.44
C LEU A 52 2.80 -8.71 21.25
N ASP A 53 3.37 -9.59 22.08
CA ASP A 53 4.61 -9.30 22.77
C ASP A 53 5.78 -9.36 21.79
N PHE A 54 6.54 -8.28 21.68
CA PHE A 54 7.69 -8.18 20.75
C PHE A 54 9.00 -8.64 21.39
N ASP A 55 9.02 -8.96 22.68
CA ASP A 55 10.25 -9.38 23.36
C ASP A 55 10.67 -10.78 22.87
N GLY A 56 11.93 -10.87 22.45
CA GLY A 56 12.50 -12.09 21.90
C GLY A 56 12.21 -12.36 20.42
N TYR A 57 11.56 -11.41 19.72
CA TYR A 57 11.30 -11.51 18.28
C TYR A 57 12.17 -10.56 17.47
N ASP A 58 12.67 -11.03 16.33
CA ASP A 58 13.53 -10.28 15.42
C ASP A 58 12.74 -9.52 14.34
N GLY A 59 11.44 -9.86 14.16
CA GLY A 59 10.60 -9.22 13.17
C GLY A 59 9.20 -9.83 13.03
N ILE A 60 8.42 -9.24 12.14
CA ILE A 60 7.09 -9.71 11.72
C ILE A 60 7.13 -10.01 10.23
N ILE A 61 6.82 -11.25 9.84
CA ILE A 61 6.61 -11.63 8.44
C ILE A 61 5.11 -11.54 8.15
N VAL A 62 4.76 -10.88 7.06
CA VAL A 62 3.37 -10.64 6.65
C VAL A 62 3.14 -11.30 5.30
N ILE A 63 2.22 -12.26 5.22
CA ILE A 63 1.81 -12.87 3.95
C ILE A 63 0.48 -12.26 3.53
N GLY A 64 0.54 -11.36 2.56
CA GLY A 64 -0.63 -10.59 2.11
C GLY A 64 -0.28 -9.51 1.09
N GLY A 65 -1.15 -8.54 0.93
CA GLY A 65 -0.95 -7.37 0.09
C GLY A 65 -0.78 -6.08 0.89
N ASP A 66 -0.82 -4.94 0.18
CA ASP A 66 -0.67 -3.59 0.76
C ASP A 66 -1.63 -3.34 1.94
N GLY A 67 -2.88 -3.80 1.84
CA GLY A 67 -3.86 -3.67 2.92
C GLY A 67 -3.49 -4.45 4.17
N THR A 68 -2.93 -5.65 4.02
CA THR A 68 -2.46 -6.47 5.15
C THR A 68 -1.27 -5.80 5.85
N MET A 69 -0.30 -5.30 5.07
CA MET A 69 0.81 -4.55 5.63
C MET A 69 0.36 -3.25 6.29
N HIS A 70 -0.63 -2.56 5.71
CA HIS A 70 -1.22 -1.36 6.30
C HIS A 70 -1.80 -1.64 7.70
N GLU A 71 -2.49 -2.77 7.89
CA GLU A 71 -2.98 -3.18 9.21
C GLU A 71 -1.83 -3.39 10.20
N VAL A 72 -0.75 -4.10 9.80
CA VAL A 72 0.43 -4.33 10.66
C VAL A 72 1.10 -3.01 11.03
N VAL A 73 1.36 -2.14 10.06
CA VAL A 73 1.98 -0.82 10.31
C VAL A 73 1.15 -0.01 11.29
N ASN A 74 -0.17 0.07 11.09
CA ASN A 74 -1.06 0.82 11.98
C ASN A 74 -1.17 0.19 13.36
N GLY A 75 -1.21 -1.14 13.47
CA GLY A 75 -1.20 -1.82 14.75
C GLY A 75 0.08 -1.53 15.53
N MET A 76 1.23 -1.67 14.87
CA MET A 76 2.54 -1.48 15.48
C MET A 76 2.78 -0.02 15.89
N LEU A 77 2.51 0.97 15.02
CA LEU A 77 2.78 2.38 15.31
C LEU A 77 1.81 3.01 16.33
N THR A 78 0.67 2.35 16.60
CA THR A 78 -0.28 2.80 17.64
C THR A 78 -0.06 2.14 19.00
N ARG A 79 0.96 1.31 19.16
CA ARG A 79 1.30 0.66 20.43
C ARG A 79 1.64 1.67 21.52
N LYS A 80 1.20 1.38 22.75
CA LYS A 80 1.51 2.22 23.92
C LYS A 80 2.98 2.14 24.34
N ASP A 81 3.59 0.96 24.17
CA ASP A 81 4.99 0.69 24.49
C ASP A 81 5.97 1.23 23.44
N LYS A 82 5.46 1.71 22.28
CA LYS A 82 6.22 2.23 21.13
C LYS A 82 7.26 1.26 20.57
N LYS A 83 7.21 -0.02 20.94
CA LYS A 83 8.09 -1.04 20.38
C LYS A 83 7.78 -1.24 18.90
N GLN A 84 8.83 -1.41 18.11
CA GLN A 84 8.74 -1.64 16.67
C GLN A 84 9.65 -2.80 16.27
N LEU A 85 9.18 -3.61 15.35
CA LEU A 85 9.95 -4.69 14.73
C LEU A 85 10.06 -4.47 13.23
N PRO A 86 11.13 -4.92 12.58
CA PRO A 86 11.20 -4.98 11.13
C PRO A 86 10.04 -5.81 10.57
N ILE A 87 9.48 -5.36 9.45
CA ILE A 87 8.39 -6.07 8.76
C ILE A 87 8.93 -6.64 7.45
N GLY A 88 8.80 -7.96 7.28
CA GLY A 88 9.04 -8.66 6.02
C GLY A 88 7.71 -8.89 5.30
N LEU A 89 7.50 -8.30 4.13
CA LEU A 89 6.29 -8.51 3.35
C LEU A 89 6.51 -9.59 2.28
N ILE A 90 5.65 -10.59 2.29
CA ILE A 90 5.55 -11.61 1.25
C ILE A 90 4.33 -11.30 0.38
N PRO A 91 4.50 -11.07 -0.93
CA PRO A 91 3.43 -10.64 -1.80
C PRO A 91 2.36 -11.73 -1.98
N GLY A 92 1.16 -11.46 -1.50
CA GLY A 92 0.00 -12.35 -1.57
C GLY A 92 -1.29 -11.60 -1.94
N GLY A 93 -1.20 -10.30 -2.19
CA GLY A 93 -2.32 -9.44 -2.58
C GLY A 93 -2.53 -9.39 -4.09
N THR A 94 -3.57 -8.67 -4.50
CA THR A 94 -3.90 -8.46 -5.92
C THR A 94 -3.04 -7.36 -6.57
N GLY A 95 -2.71 -6.29 -5.83
CA GLY A 95 -1.98 -5.13 -6.33
C GLY A 95 -0.49 -5.16 -6.01
N ASN A 96 -0.15 -5.40 -4.75
CA ASN A 96 1.21 -5.44 -4.20
C ASN A 96 2.06 -4.22 -4.62
N SER A 97 1.46 -3.02 -4.53
CA SER A 97 2.09 -1.77 -4.99
C SER A 97 3.44 -1.52 -4.34
N PHE A 98 3.54 -1.74 -3.04
CA PHE A 98 4.78 -1.60 -2.31
C PHE A 98 5.87 -2.59 -2.77
N MET A 99 5.47 -3.83 -3.09
CA MET A 99 6.41 -4.84 -3.57
C MET A 99 6.86 -4.58 -5.02
N HIS A 100 6.08 -3.83 -5.80
CA HIS A 100 6.54 -3.29 -7.10
C HIS A 100 7.70 -2.31 -6.92
N ASP A 101 7.63 -1.41 -5.93
CA ASP A 101 8.70 -0.44 -5.64
C ASP A 101 9.99 -1.13 -5.15
N LEU A 102 9.87 -2.29 -4.53
CA LEU A 102 11.01 -3.09 -4.07
C LEU A 102 11.52 -4.10 -5.11
N ASP A 103 10.86 -4.24 -6.27
CA ASP A 103 11.11 -5.29 -7.28
C ASP A 103 11.07 -6.71 -6.67
N MET A 104 10.13 -6.94 -5.75
CA MET A 104 10.01 -8.17 -4.95
C MET A 104 8.62 -8.82 -5.08
N LEU A 105 8.17 -9.07 -6.31
CA LEU A 105 6.86 -9.68 -6.56
C LEU A 105 6.84 -11.20 -6.45
N ASP A 106 8.01 -11.86 -6.47
CA ASP A 106 8.11 -13.30 -6.25
C ASP A 106 8.19 -13.60 -4.74
N PRO A 107 7.23 -14.37 -4.18
CA PRO A 107 7.22 -14.74 -2.77
C PRO A 107 8.50 -15.45 -2.29
N VAL A 108 9.12 -16.25 -3.15
CA VAL A 108 10.35 -16.99 -2.79
C VAL A 108 11.53 -16.02 -2.70
N LYS A 109 11.70 -15.13 -3.67
CA LYS A 109 12.74 -14.08 -3.60
C LYS A 109 12.56 -13.16 -2.38
N ALA A 110 11.31 -12.81 -2.06
CA ALA A 110 11.01 -12.01 -0.87
C ALA A 110 11.40 -12.77 0.42
N ALA A 111 11.10 -14.08 0.50
CA ALA A 111 11.50 -14.91 1.63
C ALA A 111 13.03 -15.02 1.75
N GLU A 112 13.74 -15.21 0.64
CA GLU A 112 15.22 -15.24 0.62
C GLU A 112 15.83 -13.90 1.10
N ALA A 113 15.25 -12.77 0.71
CA ALA A 113 15.70 -11.46 1.17
C ALA A 113 15.52 -11.29 2.70
N ILE A 114 14.42 -11.80 3.25
CA ILE A 114 14.17 -11.81 4.70
C ILE A 114 15.22 -12.70 5.42
N VAL A 115 15.47 -13.90 4.92
CA VAL A 115 16.50 -14.81 5.46
C VAL A 115 17.88 -14.17 5.46
N LYS A 116 18.23 -13.43 4.40
CA LYS A 116 19.50 -12.67 4.30
C LYS A 116 19.56 -11.46 5.25
N GLY A 117 18.46 -11.13 5.94
CA GLY A 117 18.39 -10.01 6.86
C GLY A 117 18.49 -8.62 6.19
N ILE A 118 18.16 -8.53 4.90
CA ILE A 118 18.18 -7.26 4.15
C ILE A 118 17.08 -6.35 4.69
N LYS A 119 17.48 -5.18 5.23
CA LYS A 119 16.55 -4.21 5.83
C LYS A 119 16.71 -2.84 5.18
N ARG A 120 15.59 -2.15 4.98
CA ARG A 120 15.53 -0.77 4.50
C ARG A 120 14.59 0.02 5.41
N LYS A 121 14.95 1.24 5.76
CA LYS A 121 14.02 2.19 6.38
C LYS A 121 13.12 2.75 5.29
N ILE A 122 11.89 3.02 5.65
CA ILE A 122 10.92 3.69 4.78
C ILE A 122 10.23 4.81 5.54
N ASP A 123 9.81 5.82 4.82
CA ASP A 123 9.02 6.91 5.36
C ASP A 123 7.57 6.47 5.55
N VAL A 124 6.94 7.03 6.57
CA VAL A 124 5.54 6.79 6.90
C VAL A 124 4.87 8.12 7.24
N ALA A 125 3.80 8.46 6.52
CA ALA A 125 2.99 9.61 6.87
C ALA A 125 2.05 9.31 8.04
N GLU A 126 2.00 10.22 9.03
CA GLU A 126 0.90 10.29 9.98
C GLU A 126 -0.24 11.09 9.34
N ILE A 127 -1.42 10.53 9.31
CA ILE A 127 -2.62 11.13 8.74
C ILE A 127 -3.62 11.35 9.86
N GLU A 128 -4.18 12.55 9.94
CA GLU A 128 -5.27 12.85 10.85
C GLU A 128 -6.53 13.27 10.07
N VAL A 129 -7.63 12.57 10.28
CA VAL A 129 -8.94 12.90 9.72
C VAL A 129 -9.97 12.80 10.82
N ASN A 130 -10.70 13.89 11.11
CA ASN A 130 -11.70 13.93 12.17
C ASN A 130 -11.16 13.41 13.52
N HIS A 131 -9.96 13.85 13.92
CA HIS A 131 -9.25 13.44 15.14
C HIS A 131 -8.87 11.95 15.18
N ILE A 132 -8.99 11.22 14.07
CA ILE A 132 -8.55 9.84 13.96
C ILE A 132 -7.20 9.81 13.27
N LYS A 133 -6.17 9.33 13.99
CA LYS A 133 -4.82 9.14 13.45
C LYS A 133 -4.68 7.79 12.75
N ARG A 134 -4.00 7.81 11.61
CA ARG A 134 -3.63 6.64 10.81
C ARG A 134 -2.24 6.85 10.22
N TYR A 135 -1.61 5.76 9.82
CA TYR A 135 -0.28 5.77 9.21
C TYR A 135 -0.36 5.19 7.80
N ALA A 136 0.27 5.86 6.83
CA ALA A 136 0.35 5.41 5.45
C ALA A 136 1.81 5.35 5.01
N PHE A 137 2.18 4.27 4.35
CA PHE A 137 3.51 4.04 3.79
C PHE A 137 3.52 4.00 2.25
N ASN A 138 2.35 3.94 1.62
CA ASN A 138 2.19 3.95 0.16
C ASN A 138 1.71 5.31 -0.33
N ILE A 139 0.40 5.44 -0.47
CA ILE A 139 -0.25 6.64 -1.01
C ILE A 139 -1.45 7.04 -0.14
N VAL A 140 -1.74 8.34 -0.15
CA VAL A 140 -2.95 8.93 0.45
C VAL A 140 -3.67 9.71 -0.64
N GLY A 141 -4.90 9.31 -0.97
CA GLY A 141 -5.67 9.91 -2.05
C GLY A 141 -6.90 10.67 -1.58
N TRP A 142 -7.27 11.72 -2.33
CA TRP A 142 -8.51 12.48 -2.16
C TRP A 142 -9.16 12.73 -3.53
N GLY A 143 -10.48 12.89 -3.56
CA GLY A 143 -11.25 13.15 -4.77
C GLY A 143 -11.45 11.88 -5.62
N LEU A 144 -11.27 11.99 -6.94
CA LEU A 144 -11.46 10.88 -7.90
C LEU A 144 -10.71 9.61 -7.53
N ALA A 145 -9.49 9.73 -6.98
CA ALA A 145 -8.71 8.58 -6.55
C ALA A 145 -9.42 7.75 -5.46
N THR A 146 -10.06 8.45 -4.51
CA THR A 146 -10.86 7.82 -3.45
C THR A 146 -12.14 7.19 -4.00
N ASP A 147 -12.79 7.85 -4.94
CA ASP A 147 -14.02 7.35 -5.58
C ASP A 147 -13.75 6.05 -6.35
N ILE A 148 -12.64 6.00 -7.10
CA ILE A 148 -12.20 4.78 -7.81
C ILE A 148 -11.95 3.65 -6.81
N GLY A 149 -11.20 3.89 -5.75
CA GLY A 149 -10.89 2.87 -4.74
C GLY A 149 -12.14 2.33 -4.06
N LYS A 150 -13.03 3.22 -3.63
CA LYS A 150 -14.29 2.86 -2.96
C LYS A 150 -15.21 2.06 -3.89
N ASN A 151 -15.38 2.49 -5.13
CA ASN A 151 -16.27 1.84 -6.07
C ASN A 151 -15.70 0.52 -6.63
N ALA A 152 -14.37 0.38 -6.71
CA ALA A 152 -13.74 -0.89 -7.09
C ALA A 152 -14.10 -2.05 -6.15
N GLU A 153 -14.42 -1.77 -4.88
CA GLU A 153 -14.86 -2.79 -3.93
C GLU A 153 -16.20 -3.43 -4.32
N ASN A 154 -17.11 -2.67 -4.97
CA ASN A 154 -18.39 -3.18 -5.46
C ASN A 154 -18.23 -4.14 -6.64
N PHE A 155 -17.08 -4.14 -7.31
CA PHE A 155 -16.76 -4.96 -8.48
C PHE A 155 -15.71 -6.04 -8.19
N ARG A 156 -15.62 -6.53 -6.93
CA ARG A 156 -14.64 -7.57 -6.53
C ARG A 156 -14.73 -8.82 -7.39
N TRP A 157 -15.92 -9.16 -7.88
CA TRP A 157 -16.16 -10.31 -8.77
C TRP A 157 -15.42 -10.22 -10.12
N MET A 158 -15.07 -8.99 -10.57
CA MET A 158 -14.27 -8.76 -11.78
C MET A 158 -12.78 -9.04 -11.58
N GLY A 159 -12.37 -9.43 -10.39
CA GLY A 159 -10.96 -9.65 -10.06
C GLY A 159 -10.13 -8.39 -10.29
N GLU A 160 -9.07 -8.55 -11.05
CA GLU A 160 -8.08 -7.47 -11.26
C GLU A 160 -8.55 -6.36 -12.19
N SER A 161 -9.44 -6.66 -13.14
CA SER A 161 -9.98 -5.70 -14.13
C SER A 161 -10.85 -4.61 -13.49
N ARG A 162 -11.30 -4.82 -12.25
CA ARG A 162 -12.18 -3.88 -11.53
C ARG A 162 -11.60 -2.45 -11.45
N TYR A 163 -10.30 -2.33 -11.21
CA TYR A 163 -9.66 -1.01 -11.07
C TYR A 163 -9.63 -0.25 -12.39
N THR A 164 -9.31 -0.91 -13.50
CA THR A 164 -9.36 -0.30 -14.84
C THR A 164 -10.78 0.10 -15.20
N PHE A 165 -11.74 -0.80 -14.99
CA PHE A 165 -13.15 -0.53 -15.26
C PHE A 165 -13.68 0.64 -14.44
N THR A 166 -13.45 0.64 -13.12
CA THR A 166 -13.89 1.74 -12.23
C THR A 166 -13.15 3.04 -12.52
N SER A 167 -11.88 3.01 -12.91
CA SER A 167 -11.16 4.22 -13.32
C SER A 167 -11.80 4.88 -14.52
N VAL A 168 -12.14 4.11 -15.56
CA VAL A 168 -12.85 4.65 -16.73
C VAL A 168 -14.21 5.20 -16.35
N LEU A 169 -14.99 4.44 -15.58
CA LEU A 169 -16.32 4.84 -15.14
C LEU A 169 -16.31 6.13 -14.31
N GLU A 170 -15.41 6.20 -13.33
CA GLU A 170 -15.30 7.36 -12.45
C GLU A 170 -14.71 8.58 -13.17
N VAL A 171 -13.79 8.40 -14.11
CA VAL A 171 -13.30 9.49 -14.98
C VAL A 171 -14.45 10.07 -15.79
N LEU A 172 -15.39 9.25 -16.30
CA LEU A 172 -16.55 9.76 -17.02
C LEU A 172 -17.58 10.49 -16.14
N ARG A 173 -17.61 10.17 -14.84
CA ARG A 173 -18.56 10.72 -13.86
C ARG A 173 -18.00 11.84 -13.01
N HIS A 174 -16.67 12.00 -12.98
CA HIS A 174 -16.02 12.92 -12.03
C HIS A 174 -16.53 14.36 -12.17
N LYS A 175 -16.48 15.04 -11.03
CA LYS A 175 -16.63 16.50 -10.92
C LYS A 175 -15.48 17.02 -10.09
N ALA A 176 -14.92 18.15 -10.50
CA ALA A 176 -13.95 18.84 -9.67
C ALA A 176 -14.66 19.32 -8.37
N ARG A 177 -13.91 19.33 -7.28
CA ARG A 177 -14.40 19.71 -5.94
C ARG A 177 -13.58 20.86 -5.41
N PRO A 178 -14.19 21.93 -4.89
CA PRO A 178 -13.45 23.03 -4.28
C PRO A 178 -12.70 22.52 -3.05
N ALA A 179 -11.44 22.88 -2.93
CA ALA A 179 -10.64 22.58 -1.76
C ALA A 179 -9.52 23.61 -1.56
N GLU A 180 -9.10 23.74 -0.32
CA GLU A 180 -7.91 24.44 0.08
C GLU A 180 -6.81 23.42 0.34
N LEU A 181 -5.72 23.50 -0.44
CA LEU A 181 -4.54 22.65 -0.30
C LEU A 181 -3.42 23.45 0.33
N VAL A 182 -2.88 22.99 1.44
CA VAL A 182 -1.72 23.58 2.08
C VAL A 182 -0.56 22.59 2.01
N ILE A 183 0.52 22.96 1.32
CA ILE A 183 1.75 22.15 1.19
C ILE A 183 2.90 23.01 1.69
N ASP A 184 3.62 22.52 2.72
CA ASP A 184 4.77 23.20 3.32
C ASP A 184 4.47 24.69 3.64
N GLY A 185 3.27 24.94 4.20
CA GLY A 185 2.80 26.28 4.55
C GLY A 185 2.29 27.13 3.38
N LYS A 186 2.41 26.67 2.15
CA LYS A 186 1.86 27.36 0.96
C LYS A 186 0.42 26.95 0.72
N LYS A 187 -0.47 27.92 0.72
CA LYS A 187 -1.90 27.75 0.51
C LYS A 187 -2.29 27.95 -0.95
N ILE A 188 -3.04 26.99 -1.49
CA ILE A 188 -3.58 27.01 -2.86
C ILE A 188 -5.07 26.67 -2.75
N VAL A 189 -5.94 27.59 -3.21
CA VAL A 189 -7.39 27.38 -3.26
C VAL A 189 -7.78 27.20 -4.71
N ASP A 190 -8.38 26.08 -5.04
CA ASP A 190 -8.77 25.73 -6.41
C ASP A 190 -9.83 24.63 -6.41
N ASP A 191 -10.34 24.30 -7.59
CA ASP A 191 -11.17 23.12 -7.80
C ASP A 191 -10.28 21.96 -8.29
N TYR A 192 -10.29 20.86 -7.55
CA TYR A 192 -9.43 19.70 -7.82
C TYR A 192 -10.26 18.50 -8.27
N ILE A 193 -9.73 17.76 -9.23
CA ILE A 193 -10.26 16.44 -9.63
C ILE A 193 -9.75 15.39 -8.64
N PHE A 194 -8.44 15.40 -8.36
CA PHE A 194 -7.84 14.60 -7.31
C PHE A 194 -6.54 15.19 -6.78
N ILE A 195 -6.20 14.79 -5.58
CA ILE A 195 -4.91 15.05 -4.92
C ILE A 195 -4.43 13.72 -4.36
N ILE A 196 -3.19 13.34 -4.64
CA ILE A 196 -2.56 12.12 -4.11
C ILE A 196 -1.20 12.48 -3.55
N ALA A 197 -0.95 12.13 -2.29
CA ALA A 197 0.36 12.16 -1.67
C ALA A 197 0.98 10.76 -1.75
N CYS A 198 2.16 10.65 -2.34
CA CYS A 198 2.81 9.40 -2.71
C CYS A 198 4.16 9.25 -2.01
N ASN A 199 4.33 8.15 -1.28
CA ASN A 199 5.63 7.64 -0.82
C ASN A 199 6.21 6.62 -1.79
N THR A 200 5.32 5.95 -2.54
CA THR A 200 5.66 4.92 -3.51
C THR A 200 5.48 5.42 -4.94
N ILE A 201 6.29 4.89 -5.85
CA ILE A 201 6.14 5.11 -7.29
C ILE A 201 4.81 4.50 -7.77
N HIS A 202 4.55 3.26 -7.32
CA HIS A 202 3.49 2.43 -7.87
C HIS A 202 2.19 2.51 -7.09
N THR A 203 1.09 2.40 -7.81
CA THR A 203 -0.25 2.16 -7.27
C THR A 203 -0.95 1.06 -8.07
N GLY A 204 -1.86 0.33 -7.43
CA GLY A 204 -2.58 -0.75 -8.08
C GLY A 204 -1.64 -1.79 -8.71
N LYS A 205 -1.83 -2.10 -9.98
CA LYS A 205 -1.07 -3.11 -10.73
C LYS A 205 0.13 -2.52 -11.47
N GLY A 206 1.04 -1.87 -10.77
CA GLY A 206 2.24 -1.32 -11.39
C GLY A 206 2.02 -0.02 -12.16
N MET A 207 0.91 0.70 -11.94
CA MET A 207 0.76 2.07 -12.41
C MET A 207 1.72 2.97 -11.65
N LYS A 208 2.55 3.73 -12.35
CA LYS A 208 3.56 4.63 -11.78
C LYS A 208 2.97 6.01 -11.54
N ILE A 209 2.19 6.18 -10.48
CA ILE A 209 1.50 7.46 -10.20
C ILE A 209 2.48 8.59 -9.85
N ALA A 210 3.57 8.28 -9.17
CA ALA A 210 4.63 9.23 -8.81
C ALA A 210 6.01 8.67 -9.22
N PRO A 211 6.39 8.75 -10.52
CA PRO A 211 7.60 8.08 -11.04
C PRO A 211 8.92 8.50 -10.39
N LYS A 212 8.93 9.61 -9.66
CA LYS A 212 10.11 10.16 -8.99
C LYS A 212 10.11 9.93 -7.47
N ALA A 213 9.05 9.37 -6.91
CA ALA A 213 8.94 9.13 -5.47
C ALA A 213 10.05 8.21 -4.96
N LYS A 214 10.49 8.46 -3.74
CA LYS A 214 11.49 7.66 -3.02
C LYS A 214 10.94 7.27 -1.66
N LEU A 215 11.24 6.06 -1.24
CA LEU A 215 10.70 5.48 -0.01
C LEU A 215 11.31 6.02 1.28
N ASP A 216 12.44 6.76 1.21
CA ASP A 216 13.34 7.01 2.35
C ASP A 216 14.04 8.38 2.30
N ASP A 217 13.44 9.38 1.64
CA ASP A 217 14.02 10.73 1.54
C ASP A 217 13.34 11.78 2.43
N GLY A 218 12.39 11.33 3.27
CA GLY A 218 11.63 12.20 4.19
C GLY A 218 10.55 13.02 3.50
N LEU A 219 10.21 12.73 2.24
CA LEU A 219 9.26 13.49 1.43
C LEU A 219 8.11 12.60 0.92
N PHE A 220 6.99 13.25 0.60
CA PHE A 220 5.90 12.66 -0.16
C PHE A 220 5.70 13.49 -1.44
N ASP A 221 5.71 12.82 -2.59
CA ASP A 221 5.42 13.44 -3.87
C ASP A 221 3.92 13.74 -3.99
N ILE A 222 3.56 14.98 -4.30
CA ILE A 222 2.16 15.38 -4.41
C ILE A 222 1.75 15.45 -5.89
N VAL A 223 0.87 14.56 -6.30
CA VAL A 223 0.27 14.55 -7.63
C VAL A 223 -1.12 15.20 -7.57
N VAL A 224 -1.29 16.27 -8.34
CA VAL A 224 -2.51 17.07 -8.33
C VAL A 224 -3.07 17.19 -9.74
N VAL A 225 -4.38 16.95 -9.87
CA VAL A 225 -5.11 17.28 -11.11
C VAL A 225 -6.20 18.28 -10.77
N ARG A 226 -6.07 19.48 -11.37
CA ARG A 226 -7.00 20.61 -11.19
C ARG A 226 -8.17 20.50 -12.17
N HIS A 227 -9.19 21.35 -11.95
CA HIS A 227 -10.25 21.56 -12.95
C HIS A 227 -9.66 22.04 -14.30
N GLY A 228 -10.46 21.89 -15.36
CA GLY A 228 -10.04 22.29 -16.72
C GLY A 228 -9.50 21.14 -17.56
N MET A 229 -9.00 20.07 -16.95
CA MET A 229 -8.64 18.86 -17.71
C MET A 229 -9.91 18.15 -18.20
N SER A 230 -10.01 17.92 -19.52
CA SER A 230 -11.17 17.23 -20.10
C SER A 230 -11.17 15.75 -19.73
N LYS A 231 -12.37 15.14 -19.68
CA LYS A 231 -12.51 13.69 -19.44
C LYS A 231 -11.74 12.85 -20.46
N PHE A 232 -11.70 13.31 -21.70
CA PHE A 232 -10.96 12.65 -22.77
C PHE A 232 -9.43 12.72 -22.52
N ALA A 233 -8.90 13.87 -22.10
CA ALA A 233 -7.49 13.99 -21.71
C ALA A 233 -7.13 13.06 -20.54
N LEU A 234 -7.98 12.98 -19.51
CA LEU A 234 -7.78 12.04 -18.39
C LEU A 234 -7.75 10.58 -18.86
N LEU A 235 -8.65 10.20 -19.78
CA LEU A 235 -8.65 8.83 -20.34
C LEU A 235 -7.38 8.55 -21.14
N GLN A 236 -6.86 9.53 -21.88
CA GLN A 236 -5.59 9.39 -22.62
C GLN A 236 -4.37 9.27 -21.69
N LEU A 237 -4.45 9.78 -20.46
CA LEU A 237 -3.39 9.66 -19.47
C LEU A 237 -3.35 8.28 -18.80
N LEU A 238 -4.46 7.53 -18.74
CA LEU A 238 -4.52 6.23 -18.09
C LEU A 238 -3.44 5.23 -18.59
N PRO A 239 -3.23 5.03 -19.90
CA PRO A 239 -2.13 4.19 -20.37
C PRO A 239 -0.75 4.73 -20.00
N LYS A 240 -0.58 6.06 -19.97
CA LYS A 240 0.69 6.71 -19.64
C LYS A 240 1.10 6.50 -18.17
N LEU A 241 0.14 6.21 -17.28
CA LEU A 241 0.43 5.84 -15.89
C LEU A 241 1.30 4.58 -15.78
N PHE A 242 1.18 3.61 -16.71
CA PHE A 242 1.97 2.38 -16.65
C PHE A 242 3.44 2.59 -17.02
N ILE A 243 3.74 3.59 -17.85
CA ILE A 243 5.11 3.95 -18.24
C ILE A 243 5.65 5.15 -17.45
N GLY A 244 4.78 5.86 -16.71
CA GLY A 244 5.16 7.01 -15.88
C GLY A 244 5.32 8.33 -16.63
N THR A 245 4.86 8.43 -17.90
CA THR A 245 5.02 9.65 -18.74
C THR A 245 3.84 10.61 -18.61
N HIS A 246 2.84 10.32 -17.79
CA HIS A 246 1.71 11.21 -17.54
C HIS A 246 2.12 12.53 -16.87
N ILE A 247 3.24 12.56 -16.12
CA ILE A 247 3.79 13.76 -15.48
C ILE A 247 4.40 14.76 -16.46
N GLU A 248 4.60 14.37 -17.72
CA GLU A 248 5.11 15.24 -18.79
C GLU A 248 3.97 16.00 -19.51
N HIS A 249 2.72 15.75 -19.09
CA HIS A 249 1.57 16.46 -19.62
C HIS A 249 1.54 17.87 -19.04
N PRO A 250 1.43 18.92 -19.86
CA PRO A 250 1.42 20.33 -19.45
C PRO A 250 0.18 20.66 -18.58
#